data_121755dba1e8243733f3c6b2f27f86f6
#
_entry.id   121755dba1e8243733f3c6b2f27f86f6
#
_cell.length_a   1.000
_cell.length_b   1.000
_cell.length_c   1.000
_cell.angle_alpha   90.00
_cell.angle_beta   90.00
_cell.angle_gamma   90.00
#
_symmetry.space_group_name_H-M   'P 1'
#
loop_
_entity.id
_entity.type
_entity.pdbx_description
1 polymer ?
#
loop_
_entity_poly.entity_id
_entity_poly.type
_entity_poly.pdbx_seq_one_letter_code
_entity_poly.pdbx_strand_id
1 'polypeptide(L)'
;LGEDAYVHGYRMIKKRNETSEIELVVLLFCNAPTITSRLINNGINILIEHPEYDCAVSVSSYNMWSPLRARTIGDEGLLHPFVPFEAFSDPKTLNCDRDSQGDVWFADMGVSIVRPRCLEEIDDGLLPQKWMGKKIYPLKQWGGCDVDYEWQIPQVEYWLRKHGFTENSVK
;
A
#
# COMPACT_ATOMS: atom_id res chain seq x y z
N LEU A 1 14.33 -5.75 9.58
CA LEU A 1 13.03 -5.17 9.24
C LEU A 1 12.77 -5.32 7.74
N GLY A 2 11.51 -5.25 7.27
CA GLY A 2 11.17 -5.43 5.85
C GLY A 2 11.87 -4.43 4.94
N GLU A 3 11.99 -3.17 5.36
CA GLU A 3 12.69 -2.12 4.62
C GLU A 3 14.16 -2.43 4.36
N ASP A 4 14.86 -3.01 5.34
CA ASP A 4 16.26 -3.41 5.17
C ASP A 4 16.42 -4.47 4.09
N ALA A 5 15.43 -5.37 3.95
CA ALA A 5 15.44 -6.39 2.91
C ALA A 5 15.28 -5.77 1.52
N TYR A 6 14.42 -4.75 1.35
CA TYR A 6 14.26 -4.05 0.08
C TYR A 6 15.52 -3.30 -0.33
N VAL A 7 16.09 -2.54 0.60
CA VAL A 7 17.36 -1.81 0.38
C VAL A 7 18.50 -2.79 0.06
N HIS A 8 18.61 -3.90 0.80
CA HIS A 8 19.62 -4.93 0.54
C HIS A 8 19.42 -5.55 -0.85
N GLY A 9 18.20 -5.98 -1.18
CA GLY A 9 17.88 -6.59 -2.47
C GLY A 9 18.22 -5.67 -3.63
N TYR A 10 17.80 -4.40 -3.54
CA TYR A 10 18.13 -3.37 -4.53
C TYR A 10 19.65 -3.22 -4.73
N ARG A 11 20.40 -3.07 -3.64
CA ARG A 11 21.88 -2.94 -3.68
C ARG A 11 22.54 -4.15 -4.32
N MET A 12 22.04 -5.36 -4.02
CA MET A 12 22.57 -6.60 -4.61
C MET A 12 22.31 -6.68 -6.12
N ILE A 13 21.11 -6.28 -6.57
CA ILE A 13 20.75 -6.24 -8.00
C ILE A 13 21.58 -5.19 -8.72
N LYS A 14 21.71 -3.99 -8.14
CA LYS A 14 22.53 -2.89 -8.70
C LYS A 14 23.98 -3.32 -8.88
N LYS A 15 24.56 -4.00 -7.89
CA LYS A 15 25.92 -4.52 -7.95
C LYS A 15 26.12 -5.59 -9.03
N ARG A 16 25.11 -6.43 -9.28
CA ARG A 16 25.18 -7.48 -10.32
C ARG A 16 24.99 -6.94 -11.74
N ASN A 17 24.36 -5.80 -11.89
CA ASN A 17 24.02 -5.18 -13.16
C ASN A 17 24.75 -3.83 -13.34
N GLU A 18 26.07 -3.84 -13.14
CA GLU A 18 26.92 -2.63 -13.22
C GLU A 18 26.82 -1.86 -14.55
N THR A 19 26.39 -2.54 -15.63
CA THR A 19 26.26 -1.96 -16.97
C THR A 19 24.87 -1.41 -17.28
N SER A 20 23.89 -1.61 -16.42
CA SER A 20 22.49 -1.20 -16.65
C SER A 20 22.00 -0.32 -15.52
N GLU A 21 21.40 0.83 -15.86
CA GLU A 21 20.73 1.69 -14.92
C GLU A 21 19.37 1.08 -14.52
N ILE A 22 19.09 1.05 -13.22
CA ILE A 22 17.79 0.66 -12.71
C ILE A 22 16.92 1.92 -12.62
N GLU A 23 15.93 2.03 -13.48
CA GLU A 23 15.05 3.19 -13.51
C GLU A 23 13.94 3.10 -12.46
N LEU A 24 13.34 1.93 -12.31
CA LEU A 24 12.26 1.64 -11.36
C LEU A 24 12.46 0.28 -10.70
N VAL A 25 11.99 0.16 -9.46
CA VAL A 25 11.95 -1.10 -8.70
C VAL A 25 10.49 -1.45 -8.41
N VAL A 26 10.07 -2.64 -8.79
CA VAL A 26 8.72 -3.15 -8.49
C VAL A 26 8.81 -4.06 -7.28
N LEU A 27 8.19 -3.64 -6.19
CA LEU A 27 8.08 -4.42 -4.94
C LEU A 27 6.72 -5.10 -4.90
N LEU A 28 6.73 -6.42 -4.76
CA LEU A 28 5.54 -7.26 -4.65
C LEU A 28 5.61 -8.06 -3.35
N PHE A 29 4.46 -8.14 -2.67
CA PHE A 29 4.33 -9.00 -1.50
C PHE A 29 3.81 -10.37 -1.94
N CYS A 30 4.45 -11.44 -1.50
CA CYS A 30 4.11 -12.80 -1.89
C CYS A 30 2.74 -13.27 -1.36
N ASN A 31 2.23 -12.63 -0.32
CA ASN A 31 0.91 -12.87 0.28
C ASN A 31 -0.17 -11.87 -0.18
N ALA A 32 0.14 -11.01 -1.17
CA ALA A 32 -0.80 -10.03 -1.72
C ALA A 32 -1.19 -10.37 -3.18
N PRO A 33 -2.07 -11.35 -3.39
CA PRO A 33 -2.38 -11.85 -4.74
C PRO A 33 -3.37 -10.99 -5.54
N THR A 34 -3.88 -9.90 -4.96
CA THR A 34 -4.88 -9.02 -5.59
C THR A 34 -4.26 -7.98 -6.52
N ILE A 35 -3.30 -8.39 -7.35
CA ILE A 35 -2.58 -7.51 -8.27
C ILE A 35 -2.67 -8.05 -9.69
N THR A 36 -2.87 -7.14 -10.64
CA THR A 36 -2.87 -7.45 -12.06
C THR A 36 -1.67 -6.84 -12.77
N SER A 37 -1.20 -7.47 -13.85
CA SER A 37 -0.18 -6.90 -14.72
C SER A 37 -0.57 -5.52 -15.26
N ARG A 38 -1.87 -5.31 -15.53
CA ARG A 38 -2.39 -4.00 -15.94
C ARG A 38 -2.15 -2.93 -14.90
N LEU A 39 -2.35 -3.23 -13.60
CA LEU A 39 -2.10 -2.27 -12.53
C LEU A 39 -0.61 -1.93 -12.42
N ILE A 40 0.26 -2.93 -12.52
CA ILE A 40 1.71 -2.75 -12.52
C ILE A 40 2.15 -1.85 -13.69
N ASN A 41 1.71 -2.17 -14.91
CA ASN A 41 2.06 -1.40 -16.10
C ASN A 41 1.55 0.04 -16.02
N ASN A 42 0.35 0.26 -15.47
CA ASN A 42 -0.17 1.60 -15.24
C ASN A 42 0.74 2.40 -14.29
N GLY A 43 1.18 1.81 -13.19
CA GLY A 43 2.08 2.46 -12.25
C GLY A 43 3.46 2.77 -12.86
N ILE A 44 4.01 1.87 -13.68
CA ILE A 44 5.26 2.12 -14.41
C ILE A 44 5.09 3.32 -15.35
N ASN A 45 4.03 3.36 -16.16
CA ASN A 45 3.77 4.45 -17.10
C ASN A 45 3.61 5.80 -16.38
N ILE A 46 2.85 5.83 -15.27
CA ILE A 46 2.67 7.04 -14.46
C ILE A 46 4.03 7.57 -13.97
N LEU A 47 4.90 6.69 -13.49
CA LEU A 47 6.22 7.13 -13.04
C LEU A 47 7.13 7.57 -14.19
N ILE A 48 7.01 6.98 -15.37
CA ILE A 48 7.75 7.44 -16.55
C ILE A 48 7.28 8.85 -16.97
N GLU A 49 5.98 9.08 -16.99
CA GLU A 49 5.37 10.36 -17.37
C GLU A 49 5.60 11.47 -16.33
N HIS A 50 5.78 11.09 -15.05
CA HIS A 50 5.89 12.00 -13.91
C HIS A 50 7.19 11.76 -13.10
N PRO A 51 8.34 12.27 -13.58
CA PRO A 51 9.63 12.07 -12.92
C PRO A 51 9.72 12.67 -11.53
N GLU A 52 8.82 13.61 -11.18
CA GLU A 52 8.72 14.22 -9.86
C GLU A 52 8.08 13.31 -8.79
N TYR A 53 7.38 12.22 -9.18
CA TYR A 53 6.82 11.26 -8.24
C TYR A 53 7.89 10.27 -7.76
N ASP A 54 7.79 9.88 -6.50
CA ASP A 54 8.71 8.93 -5.87
C ASP A 54 8.26 7.50 -6.05
N CYS A 55 6.96 7.28 -5.94
CA CYS A 55 6.35 5.95 -5.93
C CYS A 55 4.95 5.99 -6.52
N ALA A 56 4.52 4.85 -7.09
CA ALA A 56 3.14 4.51 -7.36
C ALA A 56 2.76 3.26 -6.57
N VAL A 57 1.75 3.34 -5.71
CA VAL A 57 1.36 2.26 -4.79
C VAL A 57 -0.10 1.89 -4.96
N SER A 58 -0.41 0.59 -4.91
CA SER A 58 -1.80 0.14 -4.91
C SER A 58 -2.52 0.56 -3.64
N VAL A 59 -3.72 1.12 -3.81
CA VAL A 59 -4.57 1.57 -2.71
C VAL A 59 -6.00 1.10 -2.91
N SER A 60 -6.64 0.72 -1.82
CA SER A 60 -8.06 0.38 -1.78
C SER A 60 -8.80 1.24 -0.77
N SER A 61 -10.05 1.60 -1.09
CA SER A 61 -10.90 2.34 -0.16
C SER A 61 -11.56 1.40 0.83
N TYR A 62 -11.35 1.67 2.12
CA TYR A 62 -11.90 0.91 3.24
C TYR A 62 -12.49 1.86 4.29
N ASN A 63 -13.55 2.58 3.94
CA ASN A 63 -14.18 3.60 4.81
C ASN A 63 -14.63 3.03 6.17
N MET A 64 -14.92 1.72 6.24
CA MET A 64 -15.19 1.02 7.49
C MET A 64 -14.02 1.08 8.48
N TRP A 65 -12.79 1.10 7.96
CA TRP A 65 -11.56 1.12 8.75
C TRP A 65 -11.00 2.53 8.94
N SER A 66 -11.86 3.55 8.88
CA SER A 66 -11.46 4.93 9.14
C SER A 66 -10.71 5.03 10.47
N PRO A 67 -9.61 5.80 10.51
CA PRO A 67 -8.85 6.05 11.74
C PRO A 67 -9.71 6.64 12.86
N LEU A 68 -10.80 7.35 12.53
CA LEU A 68 -11.79 7.84 13.51
C LEU A 68 -12.47 6.73 14.30
N ARG A 69 -12.53 5.51 13.76
CA ARG A 69 -13.15 4.34 14.41
C ARG A 69 -12.14 3.49 15.16
N ALA A 70 -10.86 3.74 14.96
CA ALA A 70 -9.80 2.99 15.64
C ALA A 70 -9.81 3.31 17.14
N ARG A 71 -9.65 2.27 17.95
CA ARG A 71 -9.63 2.35 19.40
C ARG A 71 -8.42 1.60 19.95
N THR A 72 -7.94 2.05 21.08
CA THR A 72 -7.01 1.30 21.93
C THR A 72 -7.74 0.85 23.22
N ILE A 73 -7.22 -0.17 23.87
CA ILE A 73 -7.70 -0.62 25.18
C ILE A 73 -6.74 -0.05 26.22
N GLY A 74 -7.27 0.78 27.13
CA GLY A 74 -6.52 1.33 28.25
C GLY A 74 -6.28 0.30 29.37
N ASP A 75 -5.47 0.64 30.35
CA ASP A 75 -5.12 -0.23 31.47
C ASP A 75 -6.34 -0.65 32.30
N GLU A 76 -7.38 0.17 32.29
CA GLU A 76 -8.67 -0.11 32.93
C GLU A 76 -9.59 -1.05 32.11
N GLY A 77 -9.14 -1.49 30.91
CA GLY A 77 -9.91 -2.38 30.04
C GLY A 77 -11.00 -1.68 29.22
N LEU A 78 -11.02 -0.36 29.15
CA LEU A 78 -11.98 0.42 28.38
C LEU A 78 -11.42 0.87 27.02
N LEU A 79 -12.32 1.18 26.07
CA LEU A 79 -11.96 1.67 24.74
C LEU A 79 -11.73 3.18 24.77
N HIS A 80 -10.58 3.58 24.26
CA HIS A 80 -10.20 4.98 24.03
C HIS A 80 -9.94 5.25 22.55
N PRO A 81 -10.06 6.50 22.06
CA PRO A 81 -9.63 6.84 20.72
C PRO A 81 -8.16 6.45 20.49
N PHE A 82 -7.88 5.78 19.38
CA PHE A 82 -6.49 5.43 19.01
C PHE A 82 -5.68 6.69 18.66
N VAL A 83 -6.34 7.67 18.00
CA VAL A 83 -5.80 9.00 17.72
C VAL A 83 -6.80 10.02 18.28
N PRO A 84 -6.34 11.10 18.95
CA PRO A 84 -7.23 12.16 19.41
C PRO A 84 -8.12 12.69 18.27
N PHE A 85 -9.41 12.92 18.56
CA PHE A 85 -10.36 13.36 17.52
C PHE A 85 -9.99 14.74 16.95
N GLU A 86 -9.41 15.59 17.73
CA GLU A 86 -8.93 16.93 17.36
C GLU A 86 -7.87 16.90 16.25
N ALA A 87 -7.19 15.76 16.08
CA ALA A 87 -6.22 15.55 15.00
C ALA A 87 -6.90 15.47 13.62
N PHE A 88 -8.21 15.17 13.56
CA PHE A 88 -8.95 15.06 12.31
C PHE A 88 -9.70 16.35 11.96
N SER A 89 -10.41 16.93 12.93
CA SER A 89 -11.25 18.12 12.75
C SER A 89 -11.79 18.58 14.11
N ASP A 90 -12.67 19.58 14.11
CA ASP A 90 -13.48 19.91 15.30
C ASP A 90 -14.33 18.69 15.69
N PRO A 91 -14.14 18.10 16.88
CA PRO A 91 -14.89 16.93 17.33
C PRO A 91 -16.40 17.06 17.24
N LYS A 92 -16.93 18.29 17.35
CA LYS A 92 -18.37 18.56 17.25
C LYS A 92 -18.95 18.34 15.86
N THR A 93 -18.11 18.33 14.83
CA THR A 93 -18.51 18.11 13.43
C THR A 93 -18.40 16.65 13.00
N LEU A 94 -17.74 15.82 13.81
CA LEU A 94 -17.55 14.40 13.53
C LEU A 94 -18.84 13.62 13.83
N ASN A 95 -19.14 12.63 13.00
CA ASN A 95 -20.31 11.77 13.17
C ASN A 95 -19.97 10.29 12.84
N CYS A 96 -20.93 9.39 13.00
CA CYS A 96 -20.74 7.96 12.80
C CYS A 96 -20.97 7.45 11.39
N ASP A 97 -21.40 8.29 10.47
CA ASP A 97 -21.70 7.89 9.10
C ASP A 97 -20.43 7.47 8.39
N ARG A 98 -20.49 6.32 7.72
CA ARG A 98 -19.31 5.68 7.11
C ARG A 98 -18.58 6.59 6.14
N ASP A 99 -19.33 7.33 5.35
CA ASP A 99 -18.80 8.12 4.24
C ASP A 99 -18.74 9.63 4.54
N SER A 100 -19.12 10.05 5.77
CA SER A 100 -19.18 11.46 6.17
C SER A 100 -17.82 12.16 6.22
N GLN A 101 -16.74 11.40 6.33
CA GLN A 101 -15.36 11.91 6.42
C GLN A 101 -14.60 11.80 5.08
N GLY A 102 -15.31 11.49 3.99
CA GLY A 102 -14.73 11.22 2.69
C GLY A 102 -14.10 9.81 2.60
N ASP A 103 -13.47 9.54 1.47
CA ASP A 103 -12.83 8.25 1.24
C ASP A 103 -11.54 8.10 2.03
N VAL A 104 -11.43 6.95 2.70
CA VAL A 104 -10.19 6.53 3.37
C VAL A 104 -9.48 5.50 2.51
N TRP A 105 -8.31 5.87 2.02
CA TRP A 105 -7.49 5.03 1.17
C TRP A 105 -6.35 4.42 1.97
N PHE A 106 -6.22 3.10 1.89
CA PHE A 106 -5.12 2.37 2.47
C PHE A 106 -4.20 1.84 1.38
N ALA A 107 -2.89 1.93 1.59
CA ALA A 107 -1.94 1.14 0.83
C ALA A 107 -2.23 -0.34 1.14
N ASP A 108 -2.74 -1.07 0.15
CA ASP A 108 -3.23 -2.44 0.32
C ASP A 108 -2.12 -3.50 0.17
N MET A 109 -0.87 -3.04 0.18
CA MET A 109 0.36 -3.84 0.15
C MET A 109 0.50 -4.77 -1.07
N GLY A 110 -0.27 -4.54 -2.12
CA GLY A 110 -0.21 -5.36 -3.32
C GLY A 110 1.05 -5.08 -4.14
N VAL A 111 1.21 -3.83 -4.59
CA VAL A 111 2.37 -3.40 -5.34
C VAL A 111 2.83 -2.00 -4.94
N SER A 112 4.14 -1.82 -4.83
CA SER A 112 4.80 -0.53 -4.78
C SER A 112 5.83 -0.45 -5.90
N ILE A 113 5.69 0.53 -6.79
CA ILE A 113 6.66 0.80 -7.85
C ILE A 113 7.41 2.05 -7.43
N VAL A 114 8.70 1.91 -7.15
CA VAL A 114 9.49 2.95 -6.49
C VAL A 114 10.70 3.35 -7.33
N ARG A 115 11.11 4.61 -7.21
CA ARG A 115 12.38 5.05 -7.78
C ARG A 115 13.55 4.61 -6.90
N PRO A 116 14.71 4.33 -7.49
CA PRO A 116 15.92 3.97 -6.74
C PRO A 116 16.25 4.91 -5.59
N ARG A 117 16.05 6.22 -5.77
CA ARG A 117 16.30 7.23 -4.71
C ARG A 117 15.56 6.94 -3.41
N CYS A 118 14.36 6.34 -3.46
CA CYS A 118 13.59 6.00 -2.25
C CYS A 118 14.25 4.89 -1.44
N LEU A 119 15.04 4.02 -2.08
CA LEU A 119 15.78 2.94 -1.44
C LEU A 119 17.20 3.36 -1.08
N GLU A 120 17.75 4.35 -1.76
CA GLU A 120 19.07 4.94 -1.49
C GLU A 120 19.02 5.89 -0.29
N GLU A 121 17.93 6.66 -0.18
CA GLU A 121 17.68 7.67 0.85
C GLU A 121 16.48 7.28 1.72
N ILE A 122 16.45 6.03 2.19
CA ILE A 122 15.30 5.42 2.87
C ILE A 122 14.76 6.23 4.04
N ASP A 123 15.64 6.91 4.79
CA ASP A 123 15.24 7.71 5.95
C ASP A 123 14.49 8.99 5.60
N ASP A 124 14.49 9.37 4.33
CA ASP A 124 13.79 10.55 3.82
C ASP A 124 12.30 10.28 3.54
N GLY A 125 11.89 9.01 3.51
CA GLY A 125 10.52 8.58 3.21
C GLY A 125 9.53 8.79 4.36
N LEU A 126 8.24 8.83 4.01
CA LEU A 126 7.13 8.96 4.97
C LEU A 126 6.92 7.66 5.77
N LEU A 127 6.67 7.80 7.05
CA LEU A 127 6.25 6.69 7.90
C LEU A 127 4.83 6.21 7.54
N PRO A 128 4.51 4.94 7.77
CA PRO A 128 5.38 3.88 8.28
C PRO A 128 6.19 3.17 7.18
N GLN A 129 5.88 3.39 5.91
CA GLN A 129 6.47 2.70 4.76
C GLN A 129 7.44 3.61 4.01
N LYS A 130 8.62 3.83 4.58
CA LYS A 130 9.61 4.80 4.07
C LYS A 130 10.07 4.54 2.63
N TRP A 131 10.04 3.28 2.16
CA TRP A 131 10.41 2.96 0.77
C TRP A 131 9.51 3.61 -0.28
N MET A 132 8.35 4.14 0.09
CA MET A 132 7.46 4.85 -0.83
C MET A 132 7.89 6.28 -1.12
N GLY A 133 8.86 6.83 -0.38
CA GLY A 133 9.28 8.22 -0.50
C GLY A 133 8.25 9.21 0.05
N LYS A 134 8.12 10.37 -0.57
CA LYS A 134 7.23 11.47 -0.13
C LYS A 134 6.09 11.77 -1.11
N LYS A 135 6.37 11.68 -2.42
CA LYS A 135 5.41 11.98 -3.49
C LYS A 135 4.86 10.68 -4.06
N ILE A 136 3.82 10.17 -3.41
CA ILE A 136 3.25 8.85 -3.65
C ILE A 136 1.99 8.96 -4.50
N TYR A 137 1.99 8.34 -5.69
CA TYR A 137 0.82 8.28 -6.57
C TYR A 137 -0.08 7.09 -6.22
N PRO A 138 -1.38 7.28 -6.00
CA PRO A 138 -2.30 6.21 -5.66
C PRO A 138 -2.77 5.44 -6.90
N LEU A 139 -2.40 4.18 -7.02
CA LEU A 139 -2.96 3.24 -8.00
C LEU A 139 -4.26 2.67 -7.43
N LYS A 140 -5.37 3.33 -7.70
CA LYS A 140 -6.67 2.97 -7.14
C LYS A 140 -7.18 1.63 -7.66
N GLN A 141 -7.54 0.75 -6.74
CA GLN A 141 -8.23 -0.50 -6.98
C GLN A 141 -9.30 -0.74 -5.91
N TRP A 142 -9.96 -1.89 -5.92
CA TRP A 142 -10.92 -2.28 -4.90
C TRP A 142 -10.56 -3.63 -4.30
N GLY A 143 -10.79 -3.80 -2.98
CA GLY A 143 -10.69 -5.10 -2.31
C GLY A 143 -9.29 -5.72 -2.29
N GLY A 144 -8.25 -4.89 -2.55
CA GLY A 144 -6.87 -5.34 -2.43
C GLY A 144 -6.54 -5.68 -0.97
N CYS A 145 -5.88 -6.81 -0.75
CA CYS A 145 -5.44 -7.21 0.58
C CYS A 145 -4.22 -8.14 0.49
N ASP A 146 -3.48 -8.19 1.57
CA ASP A 146 -2.55 -9.25 1.88
C ASP A 146 -3.24 -10.34 2.72
N VAL A 147 -2.77 -11.57 2.60
CA VAL A 147 -3.32 -12.73 3.29
C VAL A 147 -2.39 -13.11 4.44
N ASP A 148 -2.79 -12.76 5.65
CA ASP A 148 -2.10 -13.15 6.90
C ASP A 148 -2.82 -14.27 7.63
N TYR A 149 -4.12 -14.43 7.38
CA TYR A 149 -4.97 -15.41 8.06
C TYR A 149 -5.83 -16.19 7.07
N GLU A 150 -6.11 -17.45 7.39
CA GLU A 150 -6.92 -18.35 6.57
C GLU A 150 -8.31 -17.77 6.23
N TRP A 151 -8.94 -17.06 7.15
CA TRP A 151 -10.26 -16.46 6.92
C TRP A 151 -10.27 -15.37 5.84
N GLN A 152 -9.11 -14.85 5.42
CA GLN A 152 -9.00 -13.86 4.33
C GLN A 152 -9.01 -14.53 2.93
N ILE A 153 -8.71 -15.82 2.85
CA ILE A 153 -8.65 -16.57 1.58
C ILE A 153 -9.95 -16.45 0.75
N PRO A 154 -11.16 -16.61 1.32
CA PRO A 154 -12.40 -16.46 0.56
C PRO A 154 -12.58 -15.08 -0.09
N GLN A 155 -12.08 -14.02 0.54
CA GLN A 155 -12.13 -12.66 -0.02
C GLN A 155 -11.22 -12.54 -1.24
N VAL A 156 -10.02 -13.09 -1.16
CA VAL A 156 -9.08 -13.14 -2.28
C VAL A 156 -9.61 -13.98 -3.42
N GLU A 157 -10.17 -15.16 -3.16
CA GLU A 157 -10.80 -15.99 -4.18
C GLU A 157 -11.95 -15.25 -4.89
N TYR A 158 -12.78 -14.53 -4.13
CA TYR A 158 -13.83 -13.70 -4.70
C TYR A 158 -13.25 -12.62 -5.62
N TRP A 159 -12.21 -11.93 -5.17
CA TRP A 159 -11.54 -10.89 -5.95
C TRP A 159 -10.95 -11.45 -7.25
N LEU A 160 -10.23 -12.57 -7.18
CA LEU A 160 -9.61 -13.23 -8.33
C LEU A 160 -10.67 -13.63 -9.36
N ARG A 161 -11.77 -14.28 -8.94
CA ARG A 161 -12.88 -14.65 -9.84
C ARG A 161 -13.51 -13.42 -10.51
N LYS A 162 -13.67 -12.33 -9.79
CA LYS A 162 -14.21 -11.06 -10.33
C LYS A 162 -13.29 -10.41 -11.36
N HIS A 163 -11.99 -10.67 -11.29
CA HIS A 163 -11.00 -10.20 -12.26
C HIS A 163 -10.73 -11.22 -13.39
N GLY A 164 -11.53 -12.28 -13.48
CA GLY A 164 -11.45 -13.29 -14.56
C GLY A 164 -10.35 -14.33 -14.37
N PHE A 165 -9.72 -14.39 -13.19
CA PHE A 165 -8.79 -15.47 -12.88
C PHE A 165 -9.54 -16.78 -12.56
N THR A 166 -9.07 -17.87 -13.12
CA THR A 166 -9.59 -19.23 -12.90
C THR A 166 -8.43 -20.15 -12.54
N GLU A 167 -8.74 -21.36 -12.06
CA GLU A 167 -7.71 -22.38 -11.77
C GLU A 167 -6.81 -22.70 -12.98
N ASN A 168 -7.31 -22.48 -14.20
CA ASN A 168 -6.57 -22.68 -15.45
C ASN A 168 -5.76 -21.43 -15.89
N SER A 169 -5.85 -20.31 -15.16
CA SER A 169 -5.16 -19.07 -15.52
C SER A 169 -3.70 -19.06 -15.10
N VAL A 170 -3.30 -20.02 -14.28
CA VAL A 170 -1.90 -20.22 -13.85
C VAL A 170 -1.30 -21.29 -14.75
N LYS A 171 -0.60 -20.87 -15.81
CA LYS A 171 0.23 -21.73 -16.63
C LYS A 171 1.69 -21.36 -16.47
#